data_ce0a7602d977bc871daf6d21922d0fdc
#
_entry.id   ce0a7602d977bc871daf6d21922d0fdc
#
_cell.length_a   1.000
_cell.length_b   1.000
_cell.length_c   1.000
_cell.angle_alpha   90.00
_cell.angle_beta   90.00
_cell.angle_gamma   90.00
#
_symmetry.space_group_name_H-M   'P 1'
#
loop_
_entity.id
_entity.type
_entity.pdbx_description
1 polymer ?
#
loop_
_entity_poly.entity_id
_entity_poly.type
_entity_poly.pdbx_seq_one_letter_code
_entity_poly.pdbx_strand_id
1 'polypeptide(L)'
;MAETLRLARLTAQVTHDHPEGIKGAQAVAAAIFLARTGHSKVEIKAYVECKFGYDLSRTCDEIRPTYHHVESCQETVPQAITAFLESTDFEDALRTAVSLGGDSDTLAAITGSIAEAFYGVPENLKQECRKRLTPELEEILQACENMLLQR
;
A
#
# COMPACT_ATOMS: atom_id res chain seq x y z
N MET A 1 -11.53 -11.23 -4.75
CA MET A 1 -10.14 -11.67 -4.60
C MET A 1 -9.52 -12.27 -5.88
N ALA A 2 -10.04 -13.34 -6.49
CA ALA A 2 -9.41 -13.93 -7.68
C ALA A 2 -9.23 -12.92 -8.84
N GLU A 3 -10.25 -12.13 -9.12
CA GLU A 3 -10.19 -11.10 -10.16
C GLU A 3 -9.21 -9.97 -9.80
N THR A 4 -9.14 -9.58 -8.53
CA THR A 4 -8.16 -8.59 -8.03
C THR A 4 -6.73 -9.06 -8.32
N LEU A 5 -6.41 -10.31 -7.98
CA LEU A 5 -5.09 -10.87 -8.25
C LEU A 5 -4.78 -11.00 -9.74
N ARG A 6 -5.79 -11.35 -10.56
CA ARG A 6 -5.64 -11.43 -12.01
C ARG A 6 -5.32 -10.06 -12.62
N LEU A 7 -6.07 -9.03 -12.23
CA LEU A 7 -5.85 -7.66 -12.73
C LEU A 7 -4.51 -7.09 -12.26
N ALA A 8 -4.14 -7.27 -11.00
CA ALA A 8 -2.84 -6.85 -10.48
C ALA A 8 -1.67 -7.50 -11.26
N ARG A 9 -1.78 -8.79 -11.59
CA ARG A 9 -0.81 -9.46 -12.46
C ARG A 9 -0.74 -8.81 -13.84
N LEU A 10 -1.90 -8.60 -14.50
CA LEU A 10 -1.94 -8.05 -15.87
C LEU A 10 -1.35 -6.65 -15.94
N THR A 11 -1.58 -5.81 -14.93
CA THR A 11 -1.00 -4.46 -14.89
C THR A 11 0.50 -4.48 -14.66
N ALA A 12 0.98 -5.33 -13.74
CA ALA A 12 2.40 -5.41 -13.41
C ALA A 12 3.23 -6.00 -14.56
N GLN A 13 2.75 -7.07 -15.18
CA GLN A 13 3.54 -7.82 -16.19
C GLN A 13 3.85 -7.04 -17.47
N VAL A 14 3.16 -5.91 -17.71
CA VAL A 14 3.43 -5.07 -18.89
C VAL A 14 4.82 -4.44 -18.82
N THR A 15 5.27 -4.07 -17.64
CA THR A 15 6.56 -3.38 -17.41
C THR A 15 7.50 -4.15 -16.49
N HIS A 16 6.97 -5.01 -15.62
CA HIS A 16 7.72 -5.71 -14.58
C HIS A 16 7.32 -7.20 -14.52
N ASP A 17 7.58 -7.93 -15.62
CA ASP A 17 7.23 -9.36 -15.74
C ASP A 17 8.22 -10.29 -15.01
N HIS A 18 8.65 -9.89 -13.83
CA HIS A 18 9.42 -10.73 -12.93
C HIS A 18 8.48 -11.36 -11.89
N PRO A 19 8.64 -12.65 -11.53
CA PRO A 19 7.75 -13.30 -10.56
C PRO A 19 7.58 -12.54 -9.24
N GLU A 20 8.66 -11.97 -8.70
CA GLU A 20 8.61 -11.18 -7.46
C GLU A 20 7.93 -9.82 -7.65
N GLY A 21 8.07 -9.17 -8.82
CA GLY A 21 7.34 -7.94 -9.14
C GLY A 21 5.83 -8.18 -9.21
N ILE A 22 5.42 -9.24 -9.91
CA ILE A 22 4.02 -9.67 -9.98
C ILE A 22 3.50 -10.03 -8.57
N LYS A 23 4.26 -10.77 -7.79
CA LYS A 23 3.92 -11.14 -6.41
C LYS A 23 3.71 -9.90 -5.53
N GLY A 24 4.60 -8.92 -5.62
CA GLY A 24 4.48 -7.65 -4.89
C GLY A 24 3.20 -6.90 -5.24
N ALA A 25 2.92 -6.72 -6.53
CA ALA A 25 1.70 -6.06 -7.00
C ALA A 25 0.43 -6.80 -6.53
N GLN A 26 0.43 -8.13 -6.60
CA GLN A 26 -0.69 -8.95 -6.12
C GLN A 26 -0.87 -8.87 -4.60
N ALA A 27 0.20 -8.84 -3.83
CA ALA A 27 0.14 -8.74 -2.37
C ALA A 27 -0.45 -7.39 -1.92
N VAL A 28 0.00 -6.29 -2.51
CA VAL A 28 -0.54 -4.95 -2.24
C VAL A 28 -2.02 -4.86 -2.63
N ALA A 29 -2.38 -5.31 -3.83
CA ALA A 29 -3.77 -5.31 -4.29
C ALA A 29 -4.68 -6.19 -3.41
N ALA A 30 -4.18 -7.31 -2.91
CA ALA A 30 -4.91 -8.17 -1.98
C ALA A 30 -5.13 -7.49 -0.63
N ALA A 31 -4.11 -6.84 -0.08
CA ALA A 31 -4.21 -6.10 1.19
C ALA A 31 -5.23 -4.96 1.08
N ILE A 32 -5.20 -4.18 -0.02
CA ILE A 32 -6.19 -3.13 -0.30
C ILE A 32 -7.60 -3.72 -0.41
N PHE A 33 -7.78 -4.82 -1.15
CA PHE A 33 -9.08 -5.46 -1.30
C PHE A 33 -9.65 -5.94 0.04
N LEU A 34 -8.82 -6.60 0.85
CA LEU A 34 -9.22 -7.08 2.18
C LEU A 34 -9.58 -5.91 3.11
N ALA A 35 -8.78 -4.85 3.13
CA ALA A 35 -9.07 -3.64 3.89
C ALA A 35 -10.42 -3.02 3.48
N ARG A 36 -10.69 -2.84 2.19
CA ARG A 36 -11.96 -2.31 1.66
C ARG A 36 -13.17 -3.18 1.94
N THR A 37 -12.98 -4.48 2.12
CA THR A 37 -14.05 -5.44 2.42
C THR A 37 -14.22 -5.72 3.91
N GLY A 38 -13.60 -4.92 4.78
CA GLY A 38 -13.80 -4.92 6.22
C GLY A 38 -13.04 -5.99 6.99
N HIS A 39 -12.00 -6.56 6.40
CA HIS A 39 -11.14 -7.50 7.12
C HIS A 39 -10.23 -6.77 8.11
N SER A 40 -9.99 -7.42 9.25
CA SER A 40 -9.07 -6.92 10.27
C SER A 40 -7.61 -7.00 9.82
N LYS A 41 -6.73 -6.23 10.47
CA LYS A 41 -5.28 -6.29 10.24
C LYS A 41 -4.71 -7.70 10.44
N VAL A 42 -5.22 -8.45 11.40
CA VAL A 42 -4.80 -9.83 11.68
C VAL A 42 -5.13 -10.73 10.49
N GLU A 43 -6.31 -10.61 9.90
CA GLU A 43 -6.71 -11.37 8.72
C GLU A 43 -5.91 -10.97 7.48
N ILE A 44 -5.65 -9.67 7.29
CA ILE A 44 -4.81 -9.16 6.19
C ILE A 44 -3.40 -9.73 6.32
N LYS A 45 -2.78 -9.65 7.50
CA LYS A 45 -1.46 -10.21 7.78
C LYS A 45 -1.42 -11.70 7.45
N ALA A 46 -2.34 -12.47 8.03
CA ALA A 46 -2.39 -13.92 7.83
C ALA A 46 -2.56 -14.31 6.35
N TYR A 47 -3.38 -13.57 5.61
CA TYR A 47 -3.56 -13.80 4.18
C TYR A 47 -2.28 -13.52 3.39
N VAL A 48 -1.62 -12.40 3.66
CA VAL A 48 -0.39 -12.01 2.96
C VAL A 48 0.74 -13.00 3.24
N GLU A 49 0.95 -13.38 4.49
CA GLU A 49 1.94 -14.39 4.88
C GLU A 49 1.66 -15.75 4.23
N CYS A 50 0.44 -16.23 4.32
CA CYS A 50 0.06 -17.55 3.78
C CYS A 50 0.12 -17.58 2.24
N LYS A 51 -0.39 -16.56 1.57
CA LYS A 51 -0.55 -16.57 0.11
C LYS A 51 0.72 -16.19 -0.64
N PHE A 52 1.50 -15.27 -0.09
CA PHE A 52 2.66 -14.69 -0.77
C PHE A 52 4.00 -15.06 -0.12
N GLY A 53 3.97 -15.67 1.07
CA GLY A 53 5.18 -16.08 1.78
C GLY A 53 6.04 -14.93 2.28
N TYR A 54 5.47 -13.73 2.47
CA TYR A 54 6.16 -12.64 3.11
C TYR A 54 6.23 -12.87 4.63
N ASP A 55 7.38 -12.55 5.23
CA ASP A 55 7.53 -12.52 6.68
C ASP A 55 7.14 -11.12 7.20
N LEU A 56 6.05 -11.06 7.93
CA LEU A 56 5.54 -9.84 8.56
C LEU A 56 5.65 -9.93 10.10
N SER A 57 6.57 -10.74 10.63
CA SER A 57 6.75 -10.94 12.07
C SER A 57 7.56 -9.83 12.76
N ARG A 58 8.43 -9.15 12.00
CA ARG A 58 9.27 -8.05 12.52
C ARG A 58 8.45 -6.78 12.71
N THR A 59 8.81 -6.05 13.77
CA THR A 59 8.27 -4.71 14.02
C THR A 59 9.01 -3.62 13.22
N CYS A 60 8.38 -2.46 13.05
CA CYS A 60 9.02 -1.31 12.42
C CYS A 60 10.28 -0.84 13.19
N ASP A 61 10.29 -0.99 14.52
CA ASP A 61 11.44 -0.67 15.35
C ASP A 61 12.62 -1.63 15.11
N GLU A 62 12.36 -2.89 14.83
CA GLU A 62 13.37 -3.88 14.45
C GLU A 62 13.87 -3.72 13.01
N ILE A 63 13.03 -3.17 12.13
CA ILE A 63 13.34 -2.94 10.72
C ILE A 63 14.21 -1.69 10.56
N ARG A 64 13.82 -0.58 11.18
CA ARG A 64 14.38 0.77 11.01
C ARG A 64 15.91 0.84 11.10
N PRO A 65 16.60 0.19 12.06
CA PRO A 65 18.04 0.28 12.15
C PRO A 65 18.82 -0.33 10.99
N THR A 66 18.20 -1.24 10.24
CA THR A 66 18.87 -2.04 9.19
C THR A 66 18.32 -1.79 7.79
N TYR A 67 17.14 -1.14 7.69
CA TYR A 67 16.55 -0.85 6.40
C TYR A 67 17.27 0.32 5.71
N HIS A 68 17.51 0.16 4.44
CA HIS A 68 18.19 1.14 3.59
C HIS A 68 17.49 1.24 2.25
N HIS A 69 17.98 2.06 1.33
CA HIS A 69 17.42 2.17 0.01
C HIS A 69 17.54 0.85 -0.75
N VAL A 70 16.39 0.29 -1.12
CA VAL A 70 16.28 -0.95 -1.91
C VAL A 70 15.24 -0.78 -3.01
N GLU A 71 15.50 -1.40 -4.15
CA GLU A 71 14.63 -1.33 -5.34
C GLU A 71 13.94 -2.67 -5.61
N SER A 72 13.81 -3.52 -4.59
CA SER A 72 13.24 -4.86 -4.73
C SER A 72 11.88 -5.00 -4.04
N CYS A 73 10.92 -5.60 -4.74
CA CYS A 73 9.60 -5.89 -4.15
C CYS A 73 9.69 -6.82 -2.95
N GLN A 74 10.68 -7.70 -2.91
CA GLN A 74 10.89 -8.65 -1.81
C GLN A 74 11.17 -7.95 -0.48
N GLU A 75 11.84 -6.81 -0.54
CA GLU A 75 12.22 -6.04 0.65
C GLU A 75 11.31 -4.85 0.90
N THR A 76 10.79 -4.20 -0.13
CA THR A 76 9.94 -3.00 0.02
C THR A 76 8.51 -3.35 0.44
N VAL A 77 7.88 -4.34 -0.20
CA VAL A 77 6.47 -4.66 0.02
C VAL A 77 6.18 -5.15 1.46
N PRO A 78 6.94 -6.10 2.04
CA PRO A 78 6.66 -6.52 3.41
C PRO A 78 6.86 -5.38 4.42
N GLN A 79 7.84 -4.50 4.24
CA GLN A 79 8.07 -3.37 5.15
C GLN A 79 6.93 -2.35 5.09
N ALA A 80 6.44 -2.04 3.89
CA ALA A 80 5.29 -1.16 3.72
C ALA A 80 4.00 -1.74 4.34
N ILE A 81 3.77 -3.05 4.18
CA ILE A 81 2.62 -3.73 4.82
C ILE A 81 2.79 -3.73 6.34
N THR A 82 3.99 -3.98 6.87
CA THR A 82 4.25 -3.93 8.32
C THR A 82 3.97 -2.55 8.89
N ALA A 83 4.38 -1.47 8.21
CA ALA A 83 4.07 -0.11 8.63
C ALA A 83 2.56 0.15 8.73
N PHE A 84 1.77 -0.35 7.78
CA PHE A 84 0.32 -0.31 7.87
C PHE A 84 -0.21 -1.14 9.04
N LEU A 85 0.29 -2.35 9.25
CA LEU A 85 -0.19 -3.25 10.31
C LEU A 85 0.02 -2.66 11.71
N GLU A 86 1.09 -1.94 11.95
CA GLU A 86 1.38 -1.30 13.24
C GLU A 86 0.65 0.03 13.46
N SER A 87 0.22 0.70 12.39
CA SER A 87 -0.40 2.03 12.48
C SER A 87 -1.73 2.05 13.23
N THR A 88 -2.07 3.18 13.81
CA THR A 88 -3.33 3.40 14.52
C THR A 88 -4.34 4.21 13.70
N ASP A 89 -3.88 4.99 12.71
CA ASP A 89 -4.70 5.76 11.78
C ASP A 89 -3.95 5.99 10.46
N PHE A 90 -4.56 6.72 9.54
CA PHE A 90 -3.99 6.99 8.21
C PHE A 90 -2.68 7.80 8.26
N GLU A 91 -2.64 8.87 9.08
CA GLU A 91 -1.45 9.72 9.20
C GLU A 91 -0.31 8.97 9.88
N ASP A 92 -0.61 8.20 10.90
CA ASP A 92 0.35 7.35 11.61
C ASP A 92 0.94 6.29 10.66
N ALA A 93 0.14 5.71 9.79
CA ALA A 93 0.62 4.76 8.77
C ALA A 93 1.68 5.40 7.86
N LEU A 94 1.42 6.60 7.35
CA LEU A 94 2.36 7.31 6.49
C LEU A 94 3.63 7.73 7.25
N ARG A 95 3.49 8.25 8.47
CA ARG A 95 4.63 8.64 9.32
C ARG A 95 5.51 7.44 9.65
N THR A 96 4.90 6.32 9.97
CA THR A 96 5.60 5.05 10.25
C THR A 96 6.36 4.59 9.01
N ALA A 97 5.73 4.56 7.83
CA ALA A 97 6.40 4.18 6.58
C ALA A 97 7.60 5.08 6.27
N VAL A 98 7.43 6.41 6.34
CA VAL A 98 8.51 7.38 6.10
C VAL A 98 9.65 7.22 7.12
N SER A 99 9.32 6.88 8.37
CA SER A 99 10.33 6.72 9.45
C SER A 99 11.25 5.52 9.26
N LEU A 100 10.90 4.56 8.40
CA LEU A 100 11.78 3.44 8.04
C LEU A 100 12.97 3.90 7.20
N GLY A 101 12.85 5.03 6.51
CA GLY A 101 13.90 5.54 5.63
C GLY A 101 13.94 4.86 4.26
N GLY A 102 15.10 4.83 3.64
CA GLY A 102 15.27 4.25 2.31
C GLY A 102 14.45 4.96 1.23
N ASP A 103 13.79 4.20 0.37
CA ASP A 103 12.84 4.67 -0.65
C ASP A 103 11.48 4.99 0.02
N SER A 104 11.46 6.08 0.79
CA SER A 104 10.33 6.41 1.67
C SER A 104 9.07 6.84 0.93
N ASP A 105 9.15 7.36 -0.28
CA ASP A 105 7.99 7.71 -1.11
C ASP A 105 7.30 6.46 -1.66
N THR A 106 8.05 5.46 -2.11
CA THR A 106 7.50 4.15 -2.49
C THR A 106 6.87 3.44 -1.29
N LEU A 107 7.55 3.40 -0.14
CA LEU A 107 6.98 2.85 1.10
C LEU A 107 5.67 3.55 1.46
N ALA A 108 5.66 4.89 1.47
CA ALA A 108 4.49 5.68 1.81
C ALA A 108 3.34 5.49 0.80
N ALA A 109 3.65 5.34 -0.50
CA ALA A 109 2.64 5.08 -1.52
C ALA A 109 1.94 3.72 -1.32
N ILE A 110 2.71 2.67 -1.05
CA ILE A 110 2.16 1.33 -0.79
C ILE A 110 1.37 1.31 0.52
N THR A 111 1.97 1.79 1.61
CA THR A 111 1.35 1.85 2.94
C THR A 111 0.09 2.70 2.92
N GLY A 112 0.14 3.88 2.30
CA GLY A 112 -0.97 4.81 2.18
C GLY A 112 -2.14 4.24 1.40
N SER A 113 -1.89 3.50 0.32
CA SER A 113 -2.94 2.85 -0.45
C SER A 113 -3.74 1.81 0.36
N ILE A 114 -3.07 1.07 1.24
CA ILE A 114 -3.71 0.11 2.14
C ILE A 114 -4.42 0.84 3.29
N ALA A 115 -3.76 1.84 3.87
CA ALA A 115 -4.29 2.64 4.97
C ALA A 115 -5.53 3.45 4.55
N GLU A 116 -5.55 4.02 3.33
CA GLU A 116 -6.74 4.67 2.78
C GLU A 116 -7.93 3.70 2.70
N ALA A 117 -7.68 2.49 2.22
CA ALA A 117 -8.71 1.46 2.10
C ALA A 117 -9.27 1.03 3.45
N PHE A 118 -8.46 1.10 4.50
CA PHE A 118 -8.80 0.64 5.85
C PHE A 118 -9.40 1.75 6.74
N TYR A 119 -8.80 2.95 6.74
CA TYR A 119 -9.15 4.07 7.63
C TYR A 119 -9.91 5.19 6.92
N GLY A 120 -9.77 5.29 5.59
CA GLY A 120 -10.06 6.51 4.85
C GLY A 120 -8.96 7.57 5.02
N VAL A 121 -8.94 8.57 4.13
CA VAL A 121 -8.02 9.71 4.23
C VAL A 121 -8.70 10.87 4.95
N PRO A 122 -8.09 11.45 6.01
CA PRO A 122 -8.60 12.64 6.67
C PRO A 122 -8.74 13.82 5.71
N GLU A 123 -9.83 14.57 5.81
CA GLU A 123 -10.17 15.64 4.86
C GLU A 123 -9.12 16.75 4.79
N ASN A 124 -8.52 17.11 5.92
CA ASN A 124 -7.43 18.08 5.97
C ASN A 124 -6.19 17.62 5.16
N LEU A 125 -5.87 16.33 5.19
CA LEU A 125 -4.75 15.78 4.42
C LEU A 125 -5.08 15.72 2.92
N LYS A 126 -6.32 15.39 2.55
CA LYS A 126 -6.77 15.46 1.15
C LYS A 126 -6.60 16.87 0.59
N GLN A 127 -7.07 17.88 1.32
CA GLN A 127 -6.97 19.27 0.90
C GLN A 127 -5.52 19.73 0.76
N GLU A 128 -4.63 19.34 1.67
CA GLU A 128 -3.21 19.67 1.57
C GLU A 128 -2.53 18.95 0.39
N CYS A 129 -2.90 17.73 0.10
CA CYS A 129 -2.40 17.00 -1.05
C CYS A 129 -2.84 17.66 -2.37
N ARG A 130 -4.13 18.00 -2.49
CA ARG A 130 -4.70 18.64 -3.70
C ARG A 130 -4.01 19.95 -4.07
N LYS A 131 -3.60 20.75 -3.09
CA LYS A 131 -2.84 21.99 -3.33
C LYS A 131 -1.49 21.77 -4.05
N ARG A 132 -1.00 20.55 -4.08
CA ARG A 132 0.28 20.17 -4.68
C ARG A 132 0.13 19.44 -6.01
N LEU A 133 -1.10 19.11 -6.40
CA LEU A 133 -1.39 18.51 -7.70
C LEU A 133 -1.37 19.56 -8.80
N THR A 134 -0.98 19.17 -10.01
CA THR A 134 -1.23 19.97 -11.19
C THR A 134 -2.71 19.93 -11.55
N PRO A 135 -3.24 20.93 -12.30
CA PRO A 135 -4.64 20.93 -12.73
C PRO A 135 -5.04 19.62 -13.44
N GLU A 136 -4.17 19.07 -14.27
CA GLU A 136 -4.43 17.86 -15.03
C GLU A 136 -4.57 16.64 -14.10
N LEU A 137 -3.73 16.55 -13.07
CA LEU A 137 -3.81 15.47 -12.07
C LEU A 137 -5.05 15.59 -11.19
N GLU A 138 -5.44 16.83 -10.84
CA GLU A 138 -6.68 17.08 -10.09
C GLU A 138 -7.93 16.67 -10.89
N GLU A 139 -7.97 16.96 -12.21
CA GLU A 139 -9.06 16.53 -13.09
C GLU A 139 -9.17 15.01 -13.16
N ILE A 140 -8.04 14.29 -13.26
CA ILE A 140 -8.02 12.82 -13.26
C ILE A 140 -8.51 12.27 -11.93
N LEU A 141 -8.03 12.81 -10.81
CA LEU A 141 -8.43 12.40 -9.47
C LEU A 141 -9.95 12.59 -9.28
N GLN A 142 -10.48 13.75 -9.66
CA GLN A 142 -11.91 14.03 -9.58
C GLN A 142 -12.75 13.08 -10.45
N ALA A 143 -12.28 12.74 -11.64
CA ALA A 143 -12.95 11.77 -12.51
C ALA A 143 -12.98 10.39 -11.87
N CYS A 144 -11.89 9.94 -11.24
CA CYS A 144 -11.82 8.68 -10.51
C CYS A 144 -12.78 8.65 -9.31
N GLU A 145 -12.82 9.71 -8.50
CA GLU A 145 -13.74 9.83 -7.37
C GLU A 145 -15.21 9.76 -7.82
N ASN A 146 -15.57 10.48 -8.88
CA ASN A 146 -16.92 10.46 -9.44
C ASN A 146 -17.34 9.06 -9.91
N MET A 147 -16.43 8.29 -10.50
CA MET A 147 -16.70 6.90 -10.91
C MET A 147 -16.91 5.96 -9.71
N LEU A 148 -16.24 6.21 -8.60
CA LEU A 148 -16.38 5.39 -7.38
C LEU A 148 -17.71 5.68 -6.67
N LEU A 149 -18.23 6.91 -6.73
CA LEU A 149 -19.50 7.31 -6.11
C LEU A 149 -20.73 6.79 -6.88
N GLN A 150 -20.56 6.37 -8.14
CA GLN A 150 -21.65 5.85 -8.98
C GLN A 150 -21.85 4.33 -8.85
N ARG A 151 -21.10 3.65 -7.99
CA ARG A 151 -21.20 2.21 -7.73
C ARG A 151 -21.82 1.92 -6.38
#